data_c12a25a324a7c071093d8a5b6c6dd326
#
_entry.id   c12a25a324a7c071093d8a5b6c6dd326
#
_cell.length_a   1.000
_cell.length_b   1.000
_cell.length_c   1.000
_cell.angle_alpha   90.00
_cell.angle_beta   90.00
_cell.angle_gamma   90.00
#
_symmetry.space_group_name_H-M   'P 1'
#
loop_
_entity.id
_entity.type
_entity.pdbx_description
1 polymer ?
#
loop_
_entity_poly.entity_id
_entity_poly.type
_entity_poly.pdbx_seq_one_letter_code
_entity_poly.pdbx_strand_id
1 'polypeptide(L)'
;MTPLELAKYIDHTLLAPEATSRDIVKLCKEANEMKVAAVCMSPSLLPIPSGLLSGEIALACVTGFPSGAHAGATKAFEAATTVKNGATEIDMVVNLGFVYDSMWLELGDEIAAVRKVIVNSAKLKVIIESAALTDEQIVMTCRVAVANGADFVKTSTGFHKSGGASVHAVQLMRATVGDSIGVKASGGIRTRESALEMIKAGASRLGTSATRAILAG
;
A
#
# COMPACT_ATOMS: atom_id res chain seq x y z
N MET A 1 -4.28 -19.21 12.84
CA MET A 1 -4.60 -18.70 11.48
C MET A 1 -4.06 -19.70 10.46
N THR A 2 -4.91 -20.23 9.61
CA THR A 2 -4.53 -21.14 8.52
C THR A 2 -3.82 -20.37 7.39
N PRO A 3 -3.08 -21.03 6.47
CA PRO A 3 -2.50 -20.37 5.31
C PRO A 3 -3.54 -19.62 4.45
N LEU A 4 -4.74 -20.19 4.28
CA LEU A 4 -5.79 -19.56 3.49
C LEU A 4 -6.36 -18.30 4.16
N GLU A 5 -6.54 -18.31 5.48
CA GLU A 5 -6.93 -17.12 6.24
C GLU A 5 -5.85 -16.03 6.17
N LEU A 6 -4.57 -16.41 6.29
CA LEU A 6 -3.44 -15.47 6.19
C LEU A 6 -3.34 -14.86 4.80
N ALA A 7 -3.58 -15.63 3.74
CA ALA A 7 -3.56 -15.15 2.35
C ALA A 7 -4.52 -13.97 2.14
N LYS A 8 -5.66 -13.94 2.83
CA LYS A 8 -6.64 -12.84 2.75
C LYS A 8 -6.17 -11.51 3.33
N TYR A 9 -5.04 -11.51 4.04
CA TYR A 9 -4.36 -10.28 4.50
C TYR A 9 -3.30 -9.81 3.51
N ILE A 10 -2.92 -10.58 2.47
CA ILE A 10 -1.72 -10.32 1.68
C ILE A 10 -2.02 -9.61 0.36
N ASP A 11 -1.33 -8.50 0.12
CA ASP A 11 -1.09 -7.94 -1.20
C ASP A 11 0.22 -8.56 -1.75
N HIS A 12 0.09 -9.52 -2.66
CA HIS A 12 1.24 -10.15 -3.33
C HIS A 12 1.90 -9.12 -4.26
N THR A 13 3.15 -8.74 -3.95
CA THR A 13 3.74 -7.48 -4.43
C THR A 13 4.94 -7.72 -5.34
N LEU A 14 4.96 -7.02 -6.48
CA LEU A 14 6.10 -6.91 -7.39
C LEU A 14 6.27 -5.45 -7.82
N LEU A 15 7.30 -4.79 -7.28
CA LEU A 15 7.61 -3.37 -7.53
C LEU A 15 9.06 -3.15 -7.97
N ALA A 16 9.77 -4.22 -8.33
CA ALA A 16 11.11 -4.13 -8.91
C ALA A 16 11.05 -3.28 -10.18
N PRO A 17 11.94 -2.29 -10.37
CA PRO A 17 11.88 -1.38 -11.52
C PRO A 17 12.12 -2.09 -12.86
N GLU A 18 12.79 -3.24 -12.84
CA GLU A 18 13.05 -4.10 -13.99
C GLU A 18 11.96 -5.12 -14.29
N ALA A 19 10.83 -5.10 -13.53
CA ALA A 19 9.73 -6.05 -13.71
C ALA A 19 9.14 -5.97 -15.12
N THR A 20 8.92 -7.14 -15.73
CA THR A 20 8.41 -7.28 -17.08
C THR A 20 6.96 -7.75 -17.10
N SER A 21 6.31 -7.70 -18.28
CA SER A 21 4.96 -8.25 -18.46
C SER A 21 4.89 -9.76 -18.16
N ARG A 22 5.98 -10.52 -18.38
CA ARG A 22 6.05 -11.95 -18.03
C ARG A 22 6.01 -12.16 -16.51
N ASP A 23 6.68 -11.28 -15.76
CA ASP A 23 6.65 -11.33 -14.30
C ASP A 23 5.27 -11.01 -13.75
N ILE A 24 4.52 -10.09 -14.40
CA ILE A 24 3.12 -9.82 -14.04
C ILE A 24 2.22 -11.01 -14.31
N VAL A 25 2.39 -11.71 -15.42
CA VAL A 25 1.63 -12.95 -15.67
C VAL A 25 1.90 -13.99 -14.57
N LYS A 26 3.15 -14.13 -14.15
CA LYS A 26 3.52 -15.02 -13.05
C LYS A 26 2.90 -14.57 -11.73
N LEU A 27 3.01 -13.27 -11.39
CA LEU A 27 2.43 -12.68 -10.19
C LEU A 27 0.93 -12.97 -10.08
N CYS A 28 0.17 -12.74 -11.16
CA CYS A 28 -1.29 -12.97 -11.18
C CYS A 28 -1.64 -14.45 -11.04
N LYS A 29 -0.90 -15.36 -11.70
CA LYS A 29 -1.09 -16.81 -11.55
C LYS A 29 -0.85 -17.24 -10.11
N GLU A 30 0.24 -16.82 -9.50
CA GLU A 30 0.55 -17.10 -8.10
C GLU A 30 -0.51 -16.54 -7.16
N ALA A 31 -1.00 -15.33 -7.42
CA ALA A 31 -2.06 -14.71 -6.63
C ALA A 31 -3.36 -15.52 -6.67
N ASN A 32 -3.76 -16.01 -7.86
CA ASN A 32 -4.93 -16.88 -8.04
C ASN A 32 -4.79 -18.20 -7.27
N GLU A 33 -3.63 -18.87 -7.38
CA GLU A 33 -3.33 -20.12 -6.67
C GLU A 33 -3.41 -19.94 -5.14
N MET A 34 -2.80 -18.87 -4.64
CA MET A 34 -2.73 -18.58 -3.20
C MET A 34 -3.98 -17.91 -2.64
N LYS A 35 -4.90 -17.42 -3.49
CA LYS A 35 -6.14 -16.73 -3.11
C LYS A 35 -5.88 -15.53 -2.19
N VAL A 36 -4.88 -14.72 -2.53
CA VAL A 36 -4.50 -13.51 -1.79
C VAL A 36 -5.57 -12.41 -1.86
N ALA A 37 -5.44 -11.37 -1.04
CA ALA A 37 -6.38 -10.24 -1.06
C ALA A 37 -6.20 -9.35 -2.30
N ALA A 38 -4.95 -9.11 -2.71
CA ALA A 38 -4.61 -8.27 -3.85
C ALA A 38 -3.28 -8.68 -4.49
N VAL A 39 -3.07 -8.24 -5.74
CA VAL A 39 -1.72 -8.05 -6.31
C VAL A 39 -1.36 -6.57 -6.20
N CYS A 40 -0.07 -6.26 -6.08
CA CYS A 40 0.42 -4.88 -6.08
C CYS A 40 1.58 -4.73 -7.04
N MET A 41 1.47 -3.77 -8.00
CA MET A 41 2.45 -3.59 -9.07
C MET A 41 2.63 -2.12 -9.46
N SER A 42 3.59 -1.85 -10.33
CA SER A 42 3.81 -0.52 -10.92
C SER A 42 2.75 -0.20 -11.98
N PRO A 43 2.28 1.04 -12.09
CA PRO A 43 1.21 1.44 -13.03
C PRO A 43 1.60 1.29 -14.50
N SER A 44 2.90 1.36 -14.82
CA SER A 44 3.42 1.18 -16.20
C SER A 44 3.16 -0.21 -16.79
N LEU A 45 2.78 -1.19 -15.96
CA LEU A 45 2.50 -2.57 -16.36
C LEU A 45 1.00 -2.83 -16.60
N LEU A 46 0.17 -1.79 -16.51
CA LEU A 46 -1.25 -1.84 -16.84
C LEU A 46 -1.53 -1.41 -18.28
N PRO A 47 -2.64 -1.87 -18.89
CA PRO A 47 -3.59 -2.85 -18.35
C PRO A 47 -3.05 -4.28 -18.40
N ILE A 48 -3.45 -5.10 -17.42
CA ILE A 48 -3.19 -6.55 -17.47
C ILE A 48 -4.19 -7.23 -18.45
N PRO A 49 -3.83 -8.39 -19.05
CA PRO A 49 -4.75 -9.14 -19.88
C PRO A 49 -6.05 -9.50 -19.15
N SER A 50 -7.18 -9.37 -19.83
CA SER A 50 -8.48 -9.73 -19.28
C SER A 50 -8.52 -11.21 -18.85
N GLY A 51 -9.11 -11.48 -17.69
CA GLY A 51 -9.21 -12.83 -17.12
C GLY A 51 -7.92 -13.40 -16.54
N LEU A 52 -6.81 -12.62 -16.54
CA LEU A 52 -5.56 -13.07 -15.95
C LEU A 52 -5.63 -13.13 -14.41
N LEU A 53 -6.36 -12.22 -13.79
CA LEU A 53 -6.57 -12.15 -12.33
C LEU A 53 -8.02 -12.51 -12.03
N SER A 54 -8.25 -13.33 -10.98
CA SER A 54 -9.59 -13.62 -10.47
C SER A 54 -10.28 -12.35 -10.02
N GLY A 55 -11.57 -12.19 -10.30
CA GLY A 55 -12.36 -11.01 -9.91
C GLY A 55 -12.50 -10.80 -8.40
N GLU A 56 -12.14 -11.80 -7.58
CA GLU A 56 -12.12 -11.69 -6.12
C GLU A 56 -10.82 -11.05 -5.59
N ILE A 57 -9.78 -10.96 -6.44
CA ILE A 57 -8.47 -10.43 -6.05
C ILE A 57 -8.36 -8.98 -6.55
N ALA A 58 -8.11 -8.05 -5.63
CA ALA A 58 -7.98 -6.64 -5.97
C ALA A 58 -6.69 -6.38 -6.78
N LEU A 59 -6.76 -5.43 -7.71
CA LEU A 59 -5.62 -4.94 -8.47
C LEU A 59 -5.16 -3.61 -7.87
N ALA A 60 -4.09 -3.66 -7.06
CA ALA A 60 -3.47 -2.50 -6.44
C ALA A 60 -2.29 -2.01 -7.28
N CYS A 61 -2.18 -0.68 -7.42
CA CYS A 61 -1.02 -0.05 -8.05
C CYS A 61 -0.52 1.11 -7.19
N VAL A 62 0.77 1.39 -7.30
CA VAL A 62 1.42 2.50 -6.59
C VAL A 62 1.27 3.82 -7.35
N THR A 63 1.37 4.95 -6.64
CA THR A 63 1.36 6.30 -7.20
C THR A 63 2.35 7.20 -6.46
N GLY A 64 3.10 8.01 -7.21
CA GLY A 64 4.17 8.84 -6.68
C GLY A 64 5.34 8.03 -6.11
N PHE A 65 5.51 6.80 -6.57
CA PHE A 65 6.35 5.80 -5.94
C PHE A 65 7.77 5.72 -6.56
N PRO A 66 8.84 5.43 -5.76
CA PRO A 66 8.79 5.26 -4.31
C PRO A 66 9.04 6.57 -3.53
N SER A 67 9.47 7.66 -4.18
CA SER A 67 10.02 8.84 -3.51
C SER A 67 8.96 9.73 -2.83
N GLY A 68 7.72 9.73 -3.30
CA GLY A 68 6.68 10.66 -2.84
C GLY A 68 6.90 12.13 -3.25
N ALA A 69 8.03 12.47 -3.85
CA ALA A 69 8.43 13.85 -4.15
C ALA A 69 7.81 14.45 -5.44
N HIS A 70 6.87 13.74 -6.05
CA HIS A 70 6.15 14.25 -7.21
C HIS A 70 5.12 15.32 -6.80
N ALA A 71 4.86 16.28 -7.68
CA ALA A 71 3.77 17.24 -7.47
C ALA A 71 2.41 16.53 -7.29
N GLY A 72 1.54 17.04 -6.42
CA GLY A 72 0.23 16.45 -6.15
C GLY A 72 -0.62 16.23 -7.40
N ALA A 73 -0.59 17.20 -8.35
CA ALA A 73 -1.27 17.06 -9.64
C ALA A 73 -0.74 15.89 -10.49
N THR A 74 0.56 15.61 -10.45
CA THR A 74 1.18 14.47 -11.14
C THR A 74 0.72 13.15 -10.51
N LYS A 75 0.69 13.05 -9.18
CA LYS A 75 0.15 11.88 -8.47
C LYS A 75 -1.33 11.65 -8.79
N ALA A 76 -2.13 12.71 -8.83
CA ALA A 76 -3.55 12.62 -9.19
C ALA A 76 -3.74 12.14 -10.65
N PHE A 77 -2.95 12.66 -11.59
CA PHE A 77 -2.99 12.21 -12.99
C PHE A 77 -2.58 10.74 -13.15
N GLU A 78 -1.51 10.33 -12.47
CA GLU A 78 -1.07 8.92 -12.45
C GLU A 78 -2.16 8.01 -11.88
N ALA A 79 -2.76 8.37 -10.73
CA ALA A 79 -3.83 7.60 -10.12
C ALA A 79 -5.06 7.48 -11.02
N ALA A 80 -5.51 8.57 -11.65
CA ALA A 80 -6.64 8.57 -12.58
C ALA A 80 -6.39 7.64 -13.78
N THR A 81 -5.20 7.73 -14.37
CA THR A 81 -4.78 6.87 -15.49
C THR A 81 -4.72 5.41 -15.07
N THR A 82 -4.21 5.13 -13.89
CA THR A 82 -4.07 3.79 -13.30
C THR A 82 -5.43 3.13 -13.07
N VAL A 83 -6.39 3.87 -12.51
CA VAL A 83 -7.77 3.39 -12.31
C VAL A 83 -8.46 3.16 -13.67
N LYS A 84 -8.29 4.07 -14.64
CA LYS A 84 -8.82 3.88 -16.00
C LYS A 84 -8.30 2.59 -16.65
N ASN A 85 -7.10 2.15 -16.30
CA ASN A 85 -6.47 0.92 -16.78
C ASN A 85 -6.79 -0.32 -15.91
N GLY A 86 -7.75 -0.21 -14.96
CA GLY A 86 -8.33 -1.34 -14.25
C GLY A 86 -7.89 -1.51 -12.80
N ALA A 87 -7.06 -0.63 -12.24
CA ALA A 87 -6.72 -0.71 -10.82
C ALA A 87 -7.95 -0.41 -9.93
N THR A 88 -8.10 -1.19 -8.87
CA THR A 88 -9.18 -1.07 -7.87
C THR A 88 -8.68 -0.57 -6.52
N GLU A 89 -7.37 -0.47 -6.34
CA GLU A 89 -6.71 0.07 -5.15
C GLU A 89 -5.48 0.90 -5.57
N ILE A 90 -5.26 2.05 -4.95
CA ILE A 90 -4.13 2.95 -5.20
C ILE A 90 -3.32 3.13 -3.92
N ASP A 91 -2.04 2.77 -3.96
CA ASP A 91 -1.08 2.95 -2.87
C ASP A 91 -0.24 4.21 -3.15
N MET A 92 -0.65 5.36 -2.62
CA MET A 92 -0.01 6.67 -2.83
C MET A 92 1.09 6.92 -1.81
N VAL A 93 2.27 7.38 -2.24
CA VAL A 93 3.34 7.85 -1.33
C VAL A 93 3.17 9.33 -1.02
N VAL A 94 3.22 9.69 0.28
CA VAL A 94 3.20 11.11 0.71
C VAL A 94 4.51 11.82 0.37
N ASN A 95 4.46 13.15 0.25
CA ASN A 95 5.67 13.97 0.20
C ASN A 95 6.27 14.09 1.61
N LEU A 96 7.39 13.40 1.86
CA LEU A 96 8.08 13.45 3.15
C LEU A 96 8.60 14.84 3.51
N GLY A 97 8.94 15.67 2.52
CA GLY A 97 9.32 17.05 2.75
C GLY A 97 8.21 17.85 3.44
N PHE A 98 6.97 17.66 3.01
CA PHE A 98 5.82 18.29 3.68
C PHE A 98 5.67 17.83 5.13
N VAL A 99 5.90 16.54 5.40
CA VAL A 99 5.83 16.01 6.77
C VAL A 99 6.93 16.60 7.64
N TYR A 100 8.18 16.66 7.15
CA TYR A 100 9.32 17.20 7.90
C TYR A 100 9.16 18.69 8.21
N ASP A 101 8.61 19.44 7.27
CA ASP A 101 8.37 20.89 7.42
C ASP A 101 7.01 21.20 8.10
N SER A 102 6.26 20.17 8.53
CA SER A 102 4.92 20.30 9.13
C SER A 102 3.91 21.04 8.23
N MET A 103 4.05 20.89 6.92
CA MET A 103 3.16 21.48 5.89
C MET A 103 1.91 20.59 5.74
N TRP A 104 1.08 20.56 6.79
CA TRP A 104 -0.06 19.63 6.89
C TRP A 104 -1.19 19.94 5.90
N LEU A 105 -1.34 21.19 5.51
CA LEU A 105 -2.34 21.60 4.49
C LEU A 105 -1.92 21.08 3.12
N GLU A 106 -0.69 21.30 2.71
CA GLU A 106 -0.14 20.83 1.42
C GLU A 106 -0.14 19.30 1.34
N LEU A 107 0.16 18.63 2.46
CA LEU A 107 0.05 17.18 2.58
C LEU A 107 -1.42 16.72 2.39
N GLY A 108 -2.36 17.43 3.01
CA GLY A 108 -3.79 17.16 2.85
C GLY A 108 -4.26 17.38 1.42
N ASP A 109 -3.85 18.49 0.80
CA ASP A 109 -4.22 18.85 -0.57
C ASP A 109 -3.75 17.82 -1.60
N GLU A 110 -2.52 17.28 -1.47
CA GLU A 110 -2.04 16.25 -2.38
C GLU A 110 -2.84 14.93 -2.25
N ILE A 111 -3.21 14.55 -1.02
CA ILE A 111 -4.02 13.34 -0.76
C ILE A 111 -5.44 13.55 -1.30
N ALA A 112 -6.06 14.70 -1.01
CA ALA A 112 -7.38 15.06 -1.51
C ALA A 112 -7.44 15.11 -3.04
N ALA A 113 -6.38 15.60 -3.69
CA ALA A 113 -6.29 15.64 -5.15
C ALA A 113 -6.33 14.22 -5.75
N VAL A 114 -5.60 13.27 -5.16
CA VAL A 114 -5.65 11.85 -5.58
C VAL A 114 -7.02 11.25 -5.26
N ARG A 115 -7.55 11.44 -4.05
CA ARG A 115 -8.88 10.92 -3.68
C ARG A 115 -9.96 11.38 -4.64
N LYS A 116 -9.96 12.65 -5.02
CA LYS A 116 -10.96 13.27 -5.91
C LYS A 116 -11.07 12.56 -7.25
N VAL A 117 -9.95 12.13 -7.84
CA VAL A 117 -9.91 11.53 -9.18
C VAL A 117 -10.19 10.03 -9.18
N ILE A 118 -10.14 9.37 -8.01
CA ILE A 118 -10.41 7.92 -7.88
C ILE A 118 -11.67 7.62 -7.07
N VAL A 119 -12.43 8.66 -6.65
CA VAL A 119 -13.64 8.49 -5.85
C VAL A 119 -14.63 7.54 -6.52
N ASN A 120 -15.22 6.63 -5.73
CA ASN A 120 -16.13 5.57 -6.17
C ASN A 120 -15.52 4.53 -7.15
N SER A 121 -14.23 4.62 -7.47
CA SER A 121 -13.57 3.73 -8.44
C SER A 121 -12.52 2.84 -7.79
N ALA A 122 -11.81 3.34 -6.77
CA ALA A 122 -10.74 2.60 -6.11
C ALA A 122 -10.59 3.01 -4.64
N LYS A 123 -10.02 2.09 -3.82
CA LYS A 123 -9.56 2.40 -2.46
C LYS A 123 -8.25 3.18 -2.50
N LEU A 124 -8.10 4.13 -1.59
CA LEU A 124 -6.87 4.90 -1.40
C LEU A 124 -6.12 4.39 -0.17
N LYS A 125 -4.86 3.97 -0.36
CA LYS A 125 -3.94 3.62 0.72
C LYS A 125 -2.79 4.63 0.71
N VAL A 126 -2.59 5.33 1.82
CA VAL A 126 -1.58 6.38 1.95
C VAL A 126 -0.34 5.82 2.62
N ILE A 127 0.77 5.78 1.88
CA ILE A 127 2.09 5.33 2.37
C ILE A 127 2.75 6.50 3.07
N ILE A 128 2.92 6.39 4.40
CA ILE A 128 3.48 7.45 5.24
C ILE A 128 5.00 7.33 5.43
N GLU A 129 5.61 6.22 5.07
CA GLU A 129 7.03 5.89 5.27
C GLU A 129 7.46 5.97 6.75
N SER A 130 6.72 5.27 7.59
CA SER A 130 6.78 5.39 9.06
C SER A 130 8.17 5.24 9.67
N ALA A 131 9.06 4.43 9.06
CA ALA A 131 10.43 4.27 9.55
C ALA A 131 11.32 5.52 9.41
N ALA A 132 10.87 6.52 8.64
CA ALA A 132 11.54 7.80 8.45
C ALA A 132 10.97 8.92 9.33
N LEU A 133 9.96 8.64 10.15
CA LEU A 133 9.18 9.63 10.90
C LEU A 133 9.32 9.44 12.40
N THR A 134 9.13 10.53 13.16
CA THR A 134 8.89 10.46 14.61
C THR A 134 7.48 9.98 14.90
N ASP A 135 7.20 9.58 16.14
CA ASP A 135 5.86 9.15 16.55
C ASP A 135 4.82 10.25 16.34
N GLU A 136 5.15 11.51 16.65
CA GLU A 136 4.29 12.66 16.42
C GLU A 136 3.99 12.86 14.92
N GLN A 137 5.00 12.71 14.07
CA GLN A 137 4.85 12.81 12.62
C GLN A 137 3.99 11.66 12.08
N ILE A 138 4.15 10.43 12.59
CA ILE A 138 3.28 9.28 12.24
C ILE A 138 1.83 9.60 12.58
N VAL A 139 1.56 10.06 13.81
CA VAL A 139 0.20 10.39 14.28
C VAL A 139 -0.41 11.49 13.41
N MET A 140 0.31 12.58 13.17
CA MET A 140 -0.21 13.71 12.37
C MET A 140 -0.45 13.32 10.92
N THR A 141 0.49 12.60 10.29
CA THR A 141 0.33 12.14 8.90
C THR A 141 -0.87 11.19 8.76
N CYS A 142 -1.07 10.27 9.71
CA CYS A 142 -2.24 9.39 9.71
C CYS A 142 -3.55 10.18 9.84
N ARG A 143 -3.62 11.19 10.72
CA ARG A 143 -4.81 12.05 10.87
C ARG A 143 -5.10 12.83 9.60
N VAL A 144 -4.09 13.44 8.99
CA VAL A 144 -4.22 14.17 7.72
C VAL A 144 -4.69 13.22 6.62
N ALA A 145 -4.12 12.01 6.52
CA ALA A 145 -4.52 11.03 5.51
C ALA A 145 -6.01 10.65 5.66
N VAL A 146 -6.46 10.35 6.86
CA VAL A 146 -7.86 9.99 7.14
C VAL A 146 -8.80 11.15 6.85
N ALA A 147 -8.46 12.37 7.30
CA ALA A 147 -9.26 13.57 7.05
C ALA A 147 -9.44 13.89 5.55
N ASN A 148 -8.49 13.45 4.71
CA ASN A 148 -8.52 13.64 3.26
C ASN A 148 -8.92 12.38 2.47
N GLY A 149 -9.59 11.42 3.13
CA GLY A 149 -10.32 10.33 2.50
C GLY A 149 -9.49 9.08 2.22
N ALA A 150 -8.41 8.82 2.97
CA ALA A 150 -7.72 7.55 2.92
C ALA A 150 -8.59 6.42 3.48
N ASP A 151 -8.70 5.30 2.75
CA ASP A 151 -9.31 4.06 3.23
C ASP A 151 -8.32 3.24 4.06
N PHE A 152 -7.02 3.43 3.80
CA PHE A 152 -5.91 2.81 4.53
C PHE A 152 -4.78 3.79 4.76
N VAL A 153 -4.08 3.63 5.88
CA VAL A 153 -2.71 4.12 6.05
C VAL A 153 -1.74 2.95 5.89
N LYS A 154 -0.61 3.17 5.21
CA LYS A 154 0.39 2.12 4.93
C LYS A 154 1.74 2.55 5.47
N THR A 155 2.46 1.62 6.11
CA THR A 155 3.73 1.94 6.77
C THR A 155 4.79 2.42 5.80
N SER A 156 5.06 1.69 4.71
CA SER A 156 6.33 1.85 4.00
C SER A 156 6.25 1.53 2.52
N THR A 157 7.15 2.12 1.74
CA THR A 157 7.41 1.73 0.35
C THR A 157 8.19 0.42 0.25
N GLY A 158 9.08 0.14 1.22
CA GLY A 158 10.06 -0.93 1.18
C GLY A 158 11.36 -0.54 0.43
N PHE A 159 11.48 0.71 -0.04
CA PHE A 159 12.64 1.25 -0.78
C PHE A 159 13.42 2.31 0.01
N HIS A 160 12.88 2.80 1.11
CA HIS A 160 13.54 3.82 1.93
C HIS A 160 14.63 3.20 2.80
N LYS A 161 15.78 3.89 2.92
CA LYS A 161 16.95 3.43 3.69
C LYS A 161 16.70 3.23 5.19
N SER A 162 15.70 3.91 5.75
CA SER A 162 15.33 3.80 7.17
C SER A 162 14.64 2.48 7.53
N GLY A 163 14.25 1.67 6.55
CA GLY A 163 13.65 0.36 6.78
C GLY A 163 12.18 0.27 6.37
N GLY A 164 11.48 -0.71 6.95
CA GLY A 164 10.09 -1.04 6.63
C GLY A 164 9.17 -0.99 7.84
N ALA A 165 8.16 -1.86 7.86
CA ALA A 165 7.18 -1.95 8.95
C ALA A 165 7.84 -2.38 10.26
N SER A 166 7.37 -1.79 11.36
CA SER A 166 7.66 -2.25 12.72
C SER A 166 6.37 -2.45 13.51
N VAL A 167 6.40 -3.33 14.51
CA VAL A 167 5.27 -3.57 15.42
C VAL A 167 4.84 -2.26 16.09
N HIS A 168 5.80 -1.47 16.56
CA HIS A 168 5.54 -0.17 17.18
C HIS A 168 4.78 0.78 16.24
N ALA A 169 5.27 0.97 15.00
CA ALA A 169 4.61 1.86 14.04
C ALA A 169 3.18 1.39 13.72
N VAL A 170 2.98 0.08 13.51
CA VAL A 170 1.64 -0.49 13.24
C VAL A 170 0.69 -0.26 14.41
N GLN A 171 1.14 -0.49 15.66
CA GLN A 171 0.34 -0.23 16.86
C GLN A 171 -0.04 1.26 16.98
N LEU A 172 0.92 2.15 16.76
CA LEU A 172 0.69 3.60 16.81
C LEU A 172 -0.30 4.06 15.73
N MET A 173 -0.11 3.58 14.50
CA MET A 173 -1.03 3.86 13.38
C MET A 173 -2.44 3.35 13.70
N ARG A 174 -2.59 2.11 14.18
CA ARG A 174 -3.89 1.53 14.56
C ARG A 174 -4.57 2.34 15.66
N ALA A 175 -3.82 2.69 16.72
CA ALA A 175 -4.33 3.52 17.81
C ALA A 175 -4.78 4.92 17.32
N THR A 176 -4.11 5.44 16.29
CA THR A 176 -4.42 6.76 15.73
C THR A 176 -5.67 6.76 14.85
N VAL A 177 -5.84 5.74 13.98
CA VAL A 177 -6.90 5.75 12.97
C VAL A 177 -8.16 4.99 13.38
N GLY A 178 -8.13 4.25 14.51
CA GLY A 178 -9.25 3.41 14.97
C GLY A 178 -9.53 2.24 14.05
N ASP A 179 -10.67 1.56 14.23
CA ASP A 179 -10.99 0.31 13.54
C ASP A 179 -11.63 0.50 12.15
N SER A 180 -12.15 1.67 11.87
CA SER A 180 -12.84 1.96 10.59
C SER A 180 -11.88 2.14 9.40
N ILE A 181 -10.62 2.45 9.66
CA ILE A 181 -9.59 2.67 8.64
C ILE A 181 -8.62 1.48 8.62
N GLY A 182 -8.27 1.00 7.44
CA GLY A 182 -7.30 -0.08 7.31
C GLY A 182 -5.87 0.36 7.68
N VAL A 183 -5.09 -0.55 8.26
CA VAL A 183 -3.64 -0.39 8.44
C VAL A 183 -2.94 -1.44 7.62
N LYS A 184 -2.10 -1.02 6.64
CA LYS A 184 -1.29 -1.93 5.83
C LYS A 184 0.15 -1.87 6.28
N ALA A 185 0.69 -3.01 6.73
CA ALA A 185 2.10 -3.16 7.03
C ALA A 185 2.85 -3.63 5.78
N SER A 186 3.98 -3.02 5.45
CA SER A 186 4.82 -3.40 4.29
C SER A 186 6.29 -3.04 4.49
N GLY A 187 7.15 -3.75 3.76
CA GLY A 187 8.61 -3.60 3.89
C GLY A 187 9.18 -4.50 4.99
N GLY A 188 10.01 -5.45 4.61
CA GLY A 188 10.73 -6.34 5.55
C GLY A 188 9.95 -7.56 6.06
N ILE A 189 8.68 -7.75 5.70
CA ILE A 189 7.86 -8.89 6.15
C ILE A 189 8.17 -10.09 5.25
N ARG A 190 8.90 -11.08 5.76
CA ARG A 190 9.42 -12.21 4.97
C ARG A 190 9.09 -13.58 5.54
N THR A 191 8.68 -13.66 6.80
CA THR A 191 8.35 -14.93 7.49
C THR A 191 6.93 -14.91 8.00
N ARG A 192 6.39 -16.11 8.28
CA ARG A 192 5.07 -16.25 8.86
C ARG A 192 4.95 -15.58 10.22
N GLU A 193 5.99 -15.71 11.05
CA GLU A 193 6.06 -15.10 12.37
C GLU A 193 5.93 -13.57 12.27
N SER A 194 6.75 -12.94 11.41
CA SER A 194 6.70 -11.48 11.21
C SER A 194 5.35 -11.01 10.67
N ALA A 195 4.71 -11.80 9.78
CA ALA A 195 3.37 -11.49 9.27
C ALA A 195 2.31 -11.53 10.39
N LEU A 196 2.35 -12.55 11.23
CA LEU A 196 1.42 -12.70 12.37
C LEU A 196 1.63 -11.62 13.43
N GLU A 197 2.89 -11.21 13.69
CA GLU A 197 3.19 -10.08 14.58
C GLU A 197 2.58 -8.77 14.09
N MET A 198 2.67 -8.47 12.79
CA MET A 198 2.04 -7.27 12.21
C MET A 198 0.52 -7.31 12.34
N ILE A 199 -0.11 -8.47 12.10
CA ILE A 199 -1.56 -8.62 12.27
C ILE A 199 -1.95 -8.43 13.75
N LYS A 200 -1.21 -9.04 14.69
CA LYS A 200 -1.43 -8.87 16.12
C LYS A 200 -1.26 -7.42 16.57
N ALA A 201 -0.36 -6.68 15.92
CA ALA A 201 -0.15 -5.25 16.17
C ALA A 201 -1.29 -4.37 15.62
N GLY A 202 -2.21 -4.91 14.82
CA GLY A 202 -3.35 -4.19 14.28
C GLY A 202 -3.34 -3.99 12.76
N ALA A 203 -2.41 -4.63 12.02
CA ALA A 203 -2.46 -4.60 10.57
C ALA A 203 -3.66 -5.41 10.06
N SER A 204 -4.45 -4.81 9.16
CA SER A 204 -5.54 -5.47 8.44
C SER A 204 -5.15 -5.86 7.00
N ARG A 205 -3.94 -5.49 6.57
CA ARG A 205 -3.36 -5.82 5.27
C ARG A 205 -1.83 -5.91 5.38
N LEU A 206 -1.22 -6.77 4.57
CA LEU A 206 0.23 -6.97 4.50
C LEU A 206 0.71 -6.83 3.07
N GLY A 207 1.73 -6.00 2.83
CA GLY A 207 2.40 -5.90 1.53
C GLY A 207 3.72 -6.67 1.56
N THR A 208 3.86 -7.71 0.73
CA THR A 208 5.07 -8.54 0.69
C THR A 208 5.30 -9.19 -0.67
N SER A 209 6.57 -9.38 -1.04
CA SER A 209 7.00 -10.23 -2.16
C SER A 209 7.28 -11.69 -1.73
N ALA A 210 7.29 -11.97 -0.43
CA ALA A 210 7.64 -13.28 0.13
C ALA A 210 6.40 -14.15 0.43
N THR A 211 5.28 -13.94 -0.27
CA THR A 211 3.98 -14.57 0.01
C THR A 211 4.07 -16.09 0.13
N ARG A 212 4.75 -16.76 -0.81
CA ARG A 212 4.89 -18.23 -0.78
C ARG A 212 5.58 -18.71 0.50
N ALA A 213 6.67 -18.07 0.90
CA ALA A 213 7.41 -18.43 2.12
C ALA A 213 6.55 -18.21 3.38
N ILE A 214 5.82 -17.09 3.45
CA ILE A 214 4.92 -16.77 4.56
C ILE A 214 3.77 -17.80 4.68
N LEU A 215 3.22 -18.27 3.57
CA LEU A 215 2.11 -19.22 3.58
C LEU A 215 2.54 -20.66 3.78
N ALA A 216 3.79 -21.01 3.44
CA ALA A 216 4.34 -22.35 3.64
C ALA A 216 4.69 -22.64 5.12
N GLY A 217 4.89 -21.61 5.95
CA GLY A 217 5.27 -21.72 7.35
C GLY A 217 6.72 -21.47 7.55
#